data_58f2c9d114306e5e843af4b41562bc90
#
_entry.id   58f2c9d114306e5e843af4b41562bc90
#
_cell.length_a   1.000
_cell.length_b   1.000
_cell.length_c   1.000
_cell.angle_alpha   90.00
_cell.angle_beta   90.00
_cell.angle_gamma   90.00
#
_symmetry.space_group_name_H-M   'P 1'
#
loop_
_entity.id
_entity.type
_entity.pdbx_description
1 polymer ?
#
loop_
_entity_poly.entity_id
_entity_poly.type
_entity_poly.pdbx_seq_one_letter_code
_entity_poly.pdbx_strand_id
1 'polypeptide(L)'
;MLHDLLDERSLLVEIVNVYDGNFEILKTQYFKKGVDLYDGYNNIVVKSNKGYAYLYIGNKHPILIEKIKERYGKQMKIGYFIGPGSNVELEKIIIKRIENKQSKLVSGWRNLEINNYLNSDSIENIEGIWTYLDRNINETNLKLGGKYNLAIIKDKSGSYNILYYDGAVVNRDEWSCGMLKGRLYPTRFKNNYDLLWYDSSFEEINDDTYAIIDDNSVLTLFFPREKGQIRFVKHE
;
A
#
# COMPACT_ATOMS: atom_id res chain seq x y z
N MET A 1 -22.12 16.71 34.72
CA MET A 1 -21.86 17.90 33.92
C MET A 1 -20.86 17.60 32.79
N LEU A 2 -21.06 16.48 32.09
CA LEU A 2 -20.25 16.02 30.92
C LEU A 2 -21.13 15.77 29.68
N HIS A 3 -22.45 15.99 29.79
CA HIS A 3 -23.40 15.71 28.71
C HIS A 3 -23.54 16.81 27.67
N ASP A 4 -23.04 18.03 27.91
CA ASP A 4 -23.24 19.17 27.02
C ASP A 4 -22.11 19.44 26.02
N LEU A 5 -21.10 18.54 25.90
CA LEU A 5 -19.98 18.72 24.99
C LEU A 5 -19.97 17.76 23.78
N LEU A 6 -20.90 16.85 23.67
CA LEU A 6 -21.04 15.97 22.53
C LEU A 6 -22.03 16.59 21.55
N ASP A 7 -21.53 17.39 20.63
CA ASP A 7 -22.22 17.67 19.37
C ASP A 7 -22.69 16.33 18.80
N GLU A 8 -23.95 16.23 18.31
CA GLU A 8 -24.63 15.02 17.84
C GLU A 8 -23.85 14.21 16.76
N ARG A 9 -22.65 14.65 16.40
CA ARG A 9 -21.76 14.04 15.39
C ARG A 9 -20.36 13.71 15.91
N SER A 10 -20.18 13.57 17.21
CA SER A 10 -18.90 13.16 17.77
C SER A 10 -18.85 11.65 17.98
N LEU A 11 -17.72 11.03 17.60
CA LEU A 11 -17.43 9.63 17.83
C LEU A 11 -16.42 9.49 18.96
N LEU A 12 -16.78 8.75 20.00
CA LEU A 12 -15.85 8.31 21.04
C LEU A 12 -15.35 6.91 20.70
N VAL A 13 -14.04 6.76 20.63
CA VAL A 13 -13.39 5.46 20.47
C VAL A 13 -12.54 5.18 21.70
N GLU A 14 -12.81 4.08 22.35
CA GLU A 14 -12.01 3.55 23.45
C GLU A 14 -11.32 2.27 23.04
N ILE A 15 -10.02 2.20 23.31
CA ILE A 15 -9.24 0.99 23.14
C ILE A 15 -9.08 0.38 24.51
N VAL A 16 -9.62 -0.81 24.67
CA VAL A 16 -9.69 -1.50 25.94
C VAL A 16 -8.88 -2.80 25.87
N ASN A 17 -8.04 -3.02 26.85
CA ASN A 17 -7.42 -4.31 27.09
C ASN A 17 -8.34 -5.14 27.99
N VAL A 18 -8.67 -6.35 27.57
CA VAL A 18 -9.48 -7.27 28.36
C VAL A 18 -8.63 -8.45 28.74
N TYR A 19 -8.36 -8.61 30.01
CA TYR A 19 -7.60 -9.74 30.56
C TYR A 19 -8.31 -10.30 31.79
N ASP A 20 -8.63 -11.58 31.76
CA ASP A 20 -9.26 -12.31 32.87
C ASP A 20 -10.52 -11.61 33.41
N GLY A 21 -11.36 -11.11 32.50
CA GLY A 21 -12.61 -10.41 32.84
C GLY A 21 -12.44 -8.96 33.31
N ASN A 22 -11.22 -8.48 33.45
CA ASN A 22 -10.95 -7.09 33.79
C ASN A 22 -10.78 -6.23 32.53
N PHE A 23 -11.28 -4.98 32.59
CA PHE A 23 -11.21 -4.02 31.53
C PHE A 23 -10.25 -2.89 31.91
N GLU A 24 -9.24 -2.67 31.08
CA GLU A 24 -8.29 -1.56 31.20
C GLU A 24 -8.42 -0.67 29.97
N ILE A 25 -8.83 0.59 30.11
CA ILE A 25 -8.86 1.55 29.02
C ILE A 25 -7.43 1.99 28.73
N LEU A 26 -6.92 1.57 27.57
CA LEU A 26 -5.58 1.92 27.11
C LEU A 26 -5.55 3.29 26.48
N LYS A 27 -6.63 3.68 25.81
CA LYS A 27 -6.74 4.96 25.11
C LYS A 27 -8.19 5.35 24.89
N THR A 28 -8.47 6.63 25.05
CA THR A 28 -9.75 7.25 24.69
C THR A 28 -9.49 8.35 23.67
N GLN A 29 -10.25 8.37 22.58
CA GLN A 29 -10.10 9.37 21.53
C GLN A 29 -11.47 9.88 21.06
N TYR A 30 -11.60 11.21 20.96
CA TYR A 30 -12.79 11.89 20.45
C TYR A 30 -12.55 12.39 19.03
N PHE A 31 -13.46 12.07 18.12
CA PHE A 31 -13.46 12.56 16.75
C PHE A 31 -14.62 13.52 16.56
N LYS A 32 -14.33 14.81 16.44
CA LYS A 32 -15.36 15.87 16.31
C LYS A 32 -15.85 16.10 14.88
N LYS A 33 -15.05 15.81 13.86
CA LYS A 33 -15.40 15.97 12.43
C LYS A 33 -14.57 15.00 11.56
N GLY A 34 -15.15 14.57 10.44
CA GLY A 34 -14.42 13.86 9.39
C GLY A 34 -14.61 12.35 9.33
N VAL A 35 -15.29 11.75 10.30
CA VAL A 35 -15.69 10.34 10.20
C VAL A 35 -17.04 10.29 9.47
N ASP A 36 -17.05 9.61 8.32
CA ASP A 36 -18.24 9.44 7.50
C ASP A 36 -19.13 8.34 8.11
N LEU A 37 -19.85 8.71 9.17
CA LEU A 37 -20.82 7.86 9.84
C LEU A 37 -22.22 8.16 9.30
N TYR A 38 -22.98 7.13 9.04
CA TYR A 38 -24.37 7.23 8.61
C TYR A 38 -25.32 6.85 9.75
N ASP A 39 -26.55 7.40 9.67
CA ASP A 39 -27.68 6.90 10.46
C ASP A 39 -28.05 5.52 9.92
N GLY A 40 -27.39 4.47 10.39
CA GLY A 40 -27.54 3.12 9.91
C GLY A 40 -26.25 2.31 10.05
N TYR A 41 -25.96 1.44 9.09
CA TYR A 41 -24.80 0.57 9.17
C TYR A 41 -23.50 1.30 8.84
N ASN A 42 -22.51 1.11 9.69
CA ASN A 42 -21.17 1.67 9.54
C ASN A 42 -20.13 0.57 9.45
N ASN A 43 -19.13 0.76 8.59
CA ASN A 43 -18.04 -0.19 8.45
C ASN A 43 -16.98 0.04 9.52
N ILE A 44 -16.66 -1.02 10.24
CA ILE A 44 -15.49 -1.10 11.13
C ILE A 44 -14.53 -2.11 10.52
N VAL A 45 -13.31 -1.70 10.26
CA VAL A 45 -12.28 -2.56 9.65
C VAL A 45 -11.11 -2.68 10.61
N VAL A 46 -10.77 -3.91 10.98
CA VAL A 46 -9.55 -4.22 11.73
C VAL A 46 -8.60 -4.96 10.79
N LYS A 47 -7.41 -4.40 10.56
CA LYS A 47 -6.33 -5.05 9.81
C LYS A 47 -5.20 -5.41 10.74
N SER A 48 -4.75 -6.65 10.73
CA SER A 48 -3.53 -7.08 11.42
C SER A 48 -2.38 -7.20 10.42
N ASN A 49 -1.26 -6.54 10.71
CA ASN A 49 -0.07 -6.60 9.87
C ASN A 49 1.20 -6.37 10.71
N LYS A 50 2.20 -7.26 10.54
CA LYS A 50 3.54 -7.15 11.16
C LYS A 50 3.52 -6.92 12.68
N GLY A 51 2.60 -7.54 13.40
CA GLY A 51 2.47 -7.40 14.86
C GLY A 51 1.80 -6.10 15.31
N TYR A 52 1.07 -5.46 14.41
CA TYR A 52 0.22 -4.32 14.71
C TYR A 52 -1.21 -4.55 14.22
N ALA A 53 -2.17 -4.10 15.01
CA ALA A 53 -3.57 -3.99 14.61
C ALA A 53 -3.88 -2.53 14.24
N TYR A 54 -4.54 -2.35 13.11
CA TYR A 54 -4.96 -1.05 12.59
C TYR A 54 -6.48 -1.02 12.60
N LEU A 55 -7.07 -0.09 13.30
CA LEU A 55 -8.51 0.12 13.36
C LEU A 55 -8.93 1.26 12.45
N TYR A 56 -9.89 1.01 11.56
CA TYR A 56 -10.48 2.00 10.67
C TYR A 56 -11.99 2.04 10.88
N ILE A 57 -12.58 3.24 10.77
CA ILE A 57 -14.02 3.46 10.79
C ILE A 57 -14.40 4.37 9.62
N GLY A 58 -15.54 4.11 9.01
CA GLY A 58 -16.11 4.89 7.91
C GLY A 58 -16.53 4.04 6.72
N ASN A 59 -17.43 4.57 5.91
CA ASN A 59 -18.06 3.84 4.81
C ASN A 59 -17.36 4.08 3.47
N LYS A 60 -17.26 5.34 3.03
CA LYS A 60 -16.63 5.69 1.75
C LYS A 60 -15.13 5.87 1.88
N HIS A 61 -14.72 6.56 2.94
CA HIS A 61 -13.31 6.89 3.19
C HIS A 61 -12.95 6.43 4.62
N PRO A 62 -12.62 5.14 4.82
CA PRO A 62 -12.25 4.65 6.14
C PRO A 62 -11.07 5.43 6.71
N ILE A 63 -11.24 5.98 7.90
CA ILE A 63 -10.20 6.74 8.59
C ILE A 63 -9.47 5.82 9.55
N LEU A 64 -8.14 5.85 9.53
CA LEU A 64 -7.31 5.18 10.52
C LEU A 64 -7.51 5.85 11.89
N ILE A 65 -8.11 5.11 12.80
CA ILE A 65 -8.36 5.58 14.16
C ILE A 65 -7.14 5.34 15.04
N GLU A 66 -6.57 4.14 14.97
CA GLU A 66 -5.43 3.79 15.81
C GLU A 66 -4.58 2.67 15.22
N LYS A 67 -3.29 2.68 15.60
CA LYS A 67 -2.32 1.61 15.36
C LYS A 67 -1.87 1.06 16.71
N ILE A 68 -2.24 -0.18 17.01
CA ILE A 68 -1.94 -0.83 18.28
C ILE A 68 -0.90 -1.91 18.04
N LYS A 69 0.17 -1.93 18.85
CA LYS A 69 1.11 -3.04 18.85
C LYS A 69 0.44 -4.29 19.43
N GLU A 70 0.41 -5.37 18.68
CA GLU A 70 -0.09 -6.65 19.15
C GLU A 70 0.80 -7.16 20.30
N ARG A 71 0.22 -7.36 21.46
CA ARG A 71 0.96 -7.79 22.66
C ARG A 71 1.07 -9.32 22.79
N TYR A 72 0.19 -10.05 22.12
CA TYR A 72 0.04 -11.48 22.33
C TYR A 72 0.02 -12.25 21.01
N GLY A 73 1.04 -13.03 20.77
CA GLY A 73 1.18 -14.21 19.93
C GLY A 73 0.32 -14.36 18.67
N LYS A 74 0.43 -15.53 18.06
CA LYS A 74 -0.09 -15.83 16.72
C LYS A 74 -1.60 -16.02 16.57
N GLN A 75 -2.39 -15.87 17.65
CA GLN A 75 -3.85 -16.05 17.60
C GLN A 75 -4.57 -14.85 18.18
N MET A 76 -5.23 -14.09 17.32
CA MET A 76 -6.12 -13.02 17.70
C MET A 76 -7.56 -13.49 17.60
N LYS A 77 -8.35 -13.26 18.66
CA LYS A 77 -9.80 -13.43 18.62
C LYS A 77 -10.43 -12.06 18.39
N ILE A 78 -11.33 -11.97 17.45
CA ILE A 78 -12.12 -10.75 17.21
C ILE A 78 -13.47 -10.98 17.85
N GLY A 79 -13.90 -10.04 18.67
CA GLY A 79 -15.21 -10.08 19.32
C GLY A 79 -15.80 -8.68 19.44
N TYR A 80 -17.07 -8.62 19.78
CA TYR A 80 -17.79 -7.40 20.06
C TYR A 80 -18.23 -7.43 21.50
N PHE A 81 -18.06 -6.29 22.17
CA PHE A 81 -18.64 -6.06 23.49
C PHE A 81 -19.73 -5.01 23.34
N ILE A 82 -20.93 -5.35 23.77
CA ILE A 82 -22.07 -4.43 23.78
C ILE A 82 -22.36 -4.11 25.24
N GLY A 83 -22.22 -2.83 25.60
CA GLY A 83 -22.49 -2.37 26.95
C GLY A 83 -23.98 -2.47 27.34
N PRO A 84 -24.30 -2.52 28.63
CA PRO A 84 -25.66 -2.56 29.10
C PRO A 84 -26.47 -1.36 28.58
N GLY A 85 -27.68 -1.57 28.10
CA GLY A 85 -28.56 -0.53 27.56
C GLY A 85 -28.28 -0.06 26.14
N SER A 86 -27.30 -0.68 25.45
CA SER A 86 -27.01 -0.40 24.06
C SER A 86 -27.61 -1.49 23.16
N ASN A 87 -28.21 -1.07 22.03
CA ASN A 87 -28.65 -1.97 20.98
C ASN A 87 -27.72 -1.80 19.78
N VAL A 88 -27.13 -2.91 19.32
CA VAL A 88 -26.29 -2.97 18.13
C VAL A 88 -26.84 -4.02 17.19
N GLU A 89 -27.10 -3.63 15.97
CA GLU A 89 -27.44 -4.56 14.90
C GLU A 89 -26.20 -4.81 14.06
N LEU A 90 -25.88 -6.07 13.85
CA LEU A 90 -24.74 -6.51 13.06
C LEU A 90 -25.23 -7.12 11.76
N GLU A 91 -25.09 -6.40 10.66
CA GLU A 91 -25.54 -6.88 9.35
C GLU A 91 -24.62 -7.98 8.82
N LYS A 92 -23.31 -7.79 8.91
CA LYS A 92 -22.36 -8.71 8.30
C LYS A 92 -20.98 -8.66 8.95
N ILE A 93 -20.40 -9.84 9.18
CA ILE A 93 -18.98 -10.00 9.52
C ILE A 93 -18.26 -10.61 8.33
N ILE A 94 -17.20 -9.96 7.85
CA ILE A 94 -16.33 -10.49 6.82
C ILE A 94 -14.94 -10.69 7.43
N ILE A 95 -14.50 -11.94 7.53
CA ILE A 95 -13.13 -12.27 7.94
C ILE A 95 -12.39 -12.73 6.69
N LYS A 96 -11.39 -11.97 6.28
CA LYS A 96 -10.51 -12.32 5.16
C LYS A 96 -9.12 -12.56 5.69
N ARG A 97 -8.51 -13.68 5.33
CA ARG A 97 -7.07 -13.85 5.45
C ARG A 97 -6.44 -12.98 4.37
N ILE A 98 -5.78 -11.91 4.78
CA ILE A 98 -4.96 -11.13 3.85
C ILE A 98 -3.70 -11.98 3.64
N GLU A 99 -3.56 -12.55 2.45
CA GLU A 99 -2.28 -13.12 2.04
C GLU A 99 -1.25 -12.00 2.12
N ASN A 100 -0.08 -12.31 2.66
CA ASN A 100 1.01 -11.34 2.69
C ASN A 100 1.54 -11.19 1.25
N LYS A 101 0.88 -10.33 0.46
CA LYS A 101 1.25 -10.06 -0.94
C LYS A 101 2.69 -9.57 -1.05
N GLN A 102 3.20 -8.88 -0.02
CA GLN A 102 4.59 -8.46 0.04
C GLN A 102 5.58 -9.63 -0.07
N SER A 103 5.27 -10.79 0.53
CA SER A 103 6.19 -11.93 0.48
C SER A 103 6.41 -12.46 -0.94
N LYS A 104 5.42 -12.28 -1.82
CA LYS A 104 5.50 -12.66 -3.23
C LYS A 104 6.38 -11.71 -4.05
N LEU A 105 6.62 -10.49 -3.54
CA LEU A 105 7.39 -9.44 -4.22
C LEU A 105 8.86 -9.37 -3.76
N VAL A 106 9.26 -10.21 -2.82
CA VAL A 106 10.66 -10.28 -2.38
C VAL A 106 11.50 -10.91 -3.48
N SER A 107 12.36 -10.13 -4.12
CA SER A 107 13.20 -10.58 -5.24
C SER A 107 14.53 -11.20 -4.81
N GLY A 108 14.92 -11.01 -3.57
CA GLY A 108 16.27 -11.36 -3.07
C GLY A 108 17.33 -10.29 -3.30
N TRP A 109 17.07 -9.28 -4.14
CA TRP A 109 17.98 -8.17 -4.38
C TRP A 109 18.03 -7.20 -3.22
N ARG A 110 19.24 -6.78 -2.83
CA ARG A 110 19.50 -5.74 -1.83
C ARG A 110 20.15 -4.53 -2.49
N ASN A 111 20.11 -3.38 -1.84
CA ASN A 111 20.66 -2.14 -2.37
C ASN A 111 22.13 -2.30 -2.86
N LEU A 112 22.99 -2.92 -2.07
CA LEU A 112 24.39 -3.14 -2.44
C LEU A 112 24.54 -4.02 -3.67
N GLU A 113 23.73 -5.08 -3.79
CA GLU A 113 23.75 -6.00 -4.92
C GLU A 113 23.25 -5.33 -6.21
N ILE A 114 22.19 -4.50 -6.10
CA ILE A 114 21.68 -3.69 -7.21
C ILE A 114 22.78 -2.75 -7.72
N ASN A 115 23.40 -1.99 -6.83
CA ASN A 115 24.45 -1.04 -7.21
C ASN A 115 25.67 -1.74 -7.83
N ASN A 116 26.11 -2.86 -7.26
CA ASN A 116 27.22 -3.62 -7.81
C ASN A 116 26.90 -4.17 -9.22
N TYR A 117 25.68 -4.63 -9.42
CA TYR A 117 25.25 -5.11 -10.73
C TYR A 117 25.21 -3.98 -11.77
N LEU A 118 24.60 -2.84 -11.42
CA LEU A 118 24.45 -1.70 -12.32
C LEU A 118 25.76 -0.98 -12.63
N ASN A 119 26.79 -1.16 -11.81
CA ASN A 119 28.14 -0.66 -12.07
C ASN A 119 28.98 -1.60 -12.95
N SER A 120 28.41 -2.71 -13.44
CA SER A 120 29.14 -3.61 -14.35
C SER A 120 29.11 -3.10 -15.80
N ASP A 121 30.16 -3.41 -16.57
CA ASP A 121 30.30 -2.97 -17.97
C ASP A 121 29.33 -3.65 -18.95
N SER A 122 28.50 -4.58 -18.48
CA SER A 122 27.67 -5.43 -19.35
C SER A 122 26.17 -5.17 -19.27
N ILE A 123 25.75 -4.02 -18.75
CA ILE A 123 24.34 -3.66 -18.65
C ILE A 123 23.77 -3.11 -19.96
N GLU A 124 22.50 -3.38 -20.21
CA GLU A 124 21.78 -2.85 -21.37
C GLU A 124 21.23 -1.44 -21.10
N ASN A 125 20.91 -0.69 -22.17
CA ASN A 125 20.46 0.69 -22.05
C ASN A 125 19.21 0.89 -21.16
N ILE A 126 18.34 -0.10 -21.05
CA ILE A 126 17.16 -0.05 -20.19
C ILE A 126 17.52 -0.23 -18.72
N GLU A 127 18.60 -0.92 -18.41
CA GLU A 127 19.02 -1.20 -17.05
C GLU A 127 19.64 0.03 -16.39
N GLY A 128 19.34 0.24 -15.13
CA GLY A 128 19.83 1.40 -14.36
C GLY A 128 18.85 1.85 -13.31
N ILE A 129 19.17 2.96 -12.67
CA ILE A 129 18.28 3.65 -11.73
C ILE A 129 17.43 4.67 -12.50
N TRP A 130 16.14 4.64 -12.24
CA TRP A 130 15.14 5.48 -12.89
C TRP A 130 14.42 6.32 -11.86
N THR A 131 14.47 7.64 -12.00
CA THR A 131 13.88 8.60 -11.08
C THR A 131 12.54 9.11 -11.60
N TYR A 132 11.56 9.21 -10.73
CA TYR A 132 10.23 9.73 -11.06
C TYR A 132 10.31 11.15 -11.62
N LEU A 133 9.71 11.36 -12.82
CA LEU A 133 9.84 12.60 -13.57
C LEU A 133 8.67 13.55 -13.38
N ASP A 134 7.43 13.05 -13.21
CA ASP A 134 6.24 13.89 -13.20
C ASP A 134 6.20 14.82 -11.98
N ARG A 135 6.00 16.13 -12.22
CA ARG A 135 5.94 17.12 -11.14
C ARG A 135 4.64 17.07 -10.36
N ASN A 136 3.54 16.86 -11.07
CA ASN A 136 2.20 16.82 -10.49
C ASN A 136 1.79 15.37 -10.21
N ILE A 137 1.48 15.09 -8.96
CA ILE A 137 0.96 13.80 -8.53
C ILE A 137 -0.56 13.94 -8.42
N ASN A 138 -1.31 13.13 -9.14
CA ASN A 138 -2.76 13.00 -9.04
C ASN A 138 -3.15 11.72 -8.29
N GLU A 139 -4.45 11.53 -8.01
CA GLU A 139 -4.95 10.37 -7.29
C GLU A 139 -4.62 9.04 -7.99
N THR A 140 -4.64 9.01 -9.33
CA THR A 140 -4.27 7.84 -10.12
C THR A 140 -2.81 7.48 -9.92
N ASN A 141 -1.91 8.45 -10.01
CA ASN A 141 -0.48 8.23 -9.80
C ASN A 141 -0.17 7.78 -8.36
N LEU A 142 -0.90 8.32 -7.37
CA LEU A 142 -0.78 7.86 -5.98
C LEU A 142 -1.21 6.40 -5.82
N LYS A 143 -2.30 5.98 -6.46
CA LYS A 143 -2.75 4.58 -6.47
C LYS A 143 -1.71 3.67 -7.13
N LEU A 144 -1.15 4.07 -8.25
CA LEU A 144 -0.11 3.33 -8.98
C LEU A 144 1.25 3.27 -8.23
N GLY A 145 1.44 4.07 -7.19
CA GLY A 145 2.60 4.00 -6.31
C GLY A 145 3.14 5.34 -5.84
N GLY A 146 2.80 6.41 -6.54
CA GLY A 146 3.28 7.76 -6.23
C GLY A 146 4.73 8.00 -6.66
N LYS A 147 5.38 8.95 -6.02
CA LYS A 147 6.75 9.36 -6.32
C LYS A 147 7.76 8.39 -5.70
N TYR A 148 8.63 7.79 -6.51
CA TYR A 148 9.68 6.85 -6.08
C TYR A 148 10.74 6.64 -7.16
N ASN A 149 11.86 6.00 -6.79
CA ASN A 149 12.91 5.56 -7.69
C ASN A 149 12.82 4.05 -7.92
N LEU A 150 13.20 3.62 -9.11
CA LEU A 150 13.20 2.24 -9.54
C LEU A 150 14.61 1.81 -9.95
N ALA A 151 14.93 0.53 -9.76
CA ALA A 151 16.04 -0.12 -10.42
C ALA A 151 15.50 -1.10 -11.45
N ILE A 152 15.99 -1.03 -12.69
CA ILE A 152 15.65 -2.00 -13.74
C ILE A 152 16.85 -2.91 -13.97
N ILE A 153 16.62 -4.22 -13.90
CA ILE A 153 17.65 -5.24 -13.95
C ILE A 153 17.17 -6.39 -14.83
N LYS A 154 18.03 -6.85 -15.73
CA LYS A 154 17.72 -7.98 -16.60
C LYS A 154 17.56 -9.28 -15.81
N ASP A 155 16.54 -10.04 -16.15
CA ASP A 155 16.30 -11.38 -15.63
C ASP A 155 16.96 -12.44 -16.54
N LYS A 156 17.19 -13.61 -16.00
CA LYS A 156 17.71 -14.79 -16.72
C LYS A 156 16.83 -15.23 -17.90
N SER A 157 15.53 -14.89 -17.87
CA SER A 157 14.57 -15.19 -18.93
C SER A 157 14.65 -14.24 -20.13
N GLY A 158 15.44 -13.15 -20.04
CA GLY A 158 15.50 -12.10 -21.04
C GLY A 158 14.48 -10.97 -20.84
N SER A 159 13.64 -11.07 -19.83
CA SER A 159 12.79 -9.97 -19.35
C SER A 159 13.54 -9.07 -18.37
N TYR A 160 12.92 -7.99 -17.91
CA TYR A 160 13.54 -7.09 -16.95
C TYR A 160 12.66 -6.97 -15.70
N ASN A 161 13.27 -7.14 -14.53
CA ASN A 161 12.64 -6.86 -13.26
C ASN A 161 12.70 -5.36 -12.98
N ILE A 162 11.56 -4.77 -12.66
CA ILE A 162 11.47 -3.42 -12.11
C ILE A 162 11.45 -3.58 -10.59
N LEU A 163 12.48 -3.12 -9.92
CA LEU A 163 12.62 -3.20 -8.47
C LEU A 163 12.34 -1.83 -7.85
N TYR A 164 11.61 -1.81 -6.76
CA TYR A 164 11.53 -0.62 -5.92
C TYR A 164 12.92 -0.31 -5.35
N TYR A 165 13.39 0.92 -5.54
CA TYR A 165 14.68 1.36 -5.00
C TYR A 165 14.48 2.18 -3.73
N ASP A 166 13.80 3.33 -3.80
CA ASP A 166 13.45 4.18 -2.66
C ASP A 166 12.37 5.22 -3.00
N GLY A 167 12.05 6.11 -2.05
CA GLY A 167 11.28 7.34 -2.28
C GLY A 167 9.76 7.20 -2.24
N ALA A 168 9.18 6.04 -1.91
CA ALA A 168 7.72 5.88 -1.85
C ALA A 168 7.07 6.86 -0.88
N VAL A 169 5.97 7.49 -1.32
CA VAL A 169 5.13 8.39 -0.50
C VAL A 169 3.87 7.70 0.01
N VAL A 170 3.42 6.64 -0.67
CA VAL A 170 2.28 5.82 -0.29
C VAL A 170 2.78 4.48 0.23
N ASN A 171 2.25 4.03 1.36
CA ASN A 171 2.65 2.79 2.03
C ASN A 171 4.18 2.69 2.22
N ARG A 172 4.81 3.81 2.56
CA ARG A 172 6.27 3.97 2.64
C ARG A 172 6.96 2.89 3.47
N ASP A 173 6.37 2.54 4.61
CA ASP A 173 6.94 1.55 5.55
C ASP A 173 6.76 0.10 5.07
N GLU A 174 6.01 -0.09 3.99
CA GLU A 174 5.70 -1.41 3.45
C GLU A 174 6.57 -1.77 2.24
N TRP A 175 7.11 -0.78 1.53
CA TRP A 175 8.05 -0.97 0.44
C TRP A 175 9.49 -1.00 0.95
N SER A 176 10.24 -2.01 0.55
CA SER A 176 11.67 -2.16 0.87
C SER A 176 12.47 -2.26 -0.42
N CYS A 177 13.68 -1.71 -0.42
CA CYS A 177 14.59 -1.80 -1.57
C CYS A 177 14.74 -3.24 -2.05
N GLY A 178 14.70 -3.43 -3.36
CA GLY A 178 14.75 -4.74 -4.01
C GLY A 178 13.41 -5.46 -4.13
N MET A 179 12.31 -4.94 -3.59
CA MET A 179 10.99 -5.53 -3.84
C MET A 179 10.58 -5.36 -5.30
N LEU A 180 9.99 -6.41 -5.87
CA LEU A 180 9.51 -6.40 -7.24
C LEU A 180 8.34 -5.42 -7.38
N LYS A 181 8.52 -4.40 -8.21
CA LYS A 181 7.50 -3.37 -8.53
C LYS A 181 6.79 -3.67 -9.84
N GLY A 182 7.45 -4.43 -10.71
CA GLY A 182 6.90 -4.81 -12.00
C GLY A 182 7.88 -5.64 -12.83
N ARG A 183 7.46 -5.96 -14.04
CA ARG A 183 8.30 -6.61 -15.06
C ARG A 183 8.04 -6.03 -16.42
N LEU A 184 9.10 -5.94 -17.24
CA LEU A 184 9.03 -5.55 -18.63
C LEU A 184 9.38 -6.77 -19.49
N TYR A 185 8.50 -7.09 -20.41
CA TYR A 185 8.67 -8.15 -21.37
C TYR A 185 8.93 -7.53 -22.75
N PRO A 186 10.11 -7.75 -23.37
CA PRO A 186 10.40 -7.21 -24.67
C PRO A 186 9.37 -7.64 -25.71
N THR A 187 8.93 -6.70 -26.53
CA THR A 187 8.05 -6.97 -27.67
C THR A 187 8.87 -7.07 -28.97
N ARG A 188 8.18 -7.26 -30.10
CA ARG A 188 8.81 -7.22 -31.43
C ARG A 188 9.27 -5.81 -31.85
N PHE A 189 8.77 -4.79 -31.18
CA PHE A 189 9.11 -3.40 -31.46
C PHE A 189 10.22 -2.94 -30.53
N LYS A 190 11.24 -2.32 -31.09
CA LYS A 190 12.36 -1.77 -30.30
C LYS A 190 11.83 -0.78 -29.27
N ASN A 191 12.35 -0.81 -28.06
CA ASN A 191 12.01 0.07 -26.94
C ASN A 191 10.53 0.03 -26.49
N ASN A 192 9.78 -1.00 -26.89
CA ASN A 192 8.42 -1.24 -26.45
C ASN A 192 8.35 -2.55 -25.68
N TYR A 193 7.63 -2.53 -24.55
CA TYR A 193 7.56 -3.62 -23.62
C TYR A 193 6.12 -3.84 -23.14
N ASP A 194 5.70 -5.09 -23.02
CA ASP A 194 4.52 -5.42 -22.23
C ASP A 194 4.89 -5.26 -20.74
N LEU A 195 3.98 -4.70 -19.95
CA LEU A 195 4.20 -4.35 -18.57
C LEU A 195 3.33 -5.18 -17.63
N LEU A 196 3.93 -5.80 -16.64
CA LEU A 196 3.28 -6.24 -15.43
C LEU A 196 3.66 -5.29 -14.31
N TRP A 197 2.70 -4.80 -13.55
CA TRP A 197 2.92 -3.81 -12.51
C TRP A 197 2.24 -4.18 -11.20
N TYR A 198 2.84 -3.79 -10.10
CA TYR A 198 2.22 -3.88 -8.77
C TYR A 198 1.95 -2.46 -8.24
N ASP A 199 0.68 -2.18 -7.92
CA ASP A 199 0.26 -0.88 -7.39
C ASP A 199 0.79 -0.63 -5.96
N SER A 200 0.36 0.49 -5.34
CA SER A 200 0.76 0.84 -3.97
C SER A 200 0.26 -0.16 -2.91
N SER A 201 -0.77 -0.95 -3.24
CA SER A 201 -1.38 -1.97 -2.37
C SER A 201 -0.94 -3.39 -2.70
N PHE A 202 0.10 -3.55 -3.54
CA PHE A 202 0.63 -4.85 -4.01
C PHE A 202 -0.36 -5.64 -4.88
N GLU A 203 -1.35 -4.97 -5.46
CA GLU A 203 -2.24 -5.57 -6.45
C GLU A 203 -1.55 -5.59 -7.81
N GLU A 204 -1.73 -6.70 -8.52
CA GLU A 204 -1.20 -6.87 -9.86
C GLU A 204 -2.07 -6.12 -10.88
N ILE A 205 -1.42 -5.37 -11.77
CA ILE A 205 -2.01 -4.69 -12.92
C ILE A 205 -1.26 -5.18 -14.15
N ASN A 206 -1.95 -5.90 -15.03
CA ASN A 206 -1.37 -6.44 -16.25
C ASN A 206 -2.31 -6.33 -17.46
N ASP A 207 -3.45 -5.66 -17.30
CA ASP A 207 -4.48 -5.53 -18.32
C ASP A 207 -4.15 -4.36 -19.26
N ASP A 208 -3.71 -4.67 -20.49
CA ASP A 208 -3.35 -3.72 -21.55
C ASP A 208 -2.25 -2.71 -21.15
N THR A 209 -1.44 -3.04 -20.13
CA THR A 209 -0.36 -2.19 -19.66
C THR A 209 0.90 -2.40 -20.49
N TYR A 210 1.57 -1.30 -20.82
CA TYR A 210 2.80 -1.34 -21.60
C TYR A 210 3.76 -0.22 -21.20
N ALA A 211 5.00 -0.32 -21.67
CA ALA A 211 6.03 0.68 -21.44
C ALA A 211 6.77 1.03 -22.72
N ILE A 212 7.18 2.28 -22.82
CA ILE A 212 7.99 2.81 -23.94
C ILE A 212 9.20 3.52 -23.36
N ILE A 213 10.35 3.35 -24.03
CA ILE A 213 11.56 4.10 -23.72
C ILE A 213 11.87 5.05 -24.89
N ASP A 214 11.88 6.34 -24.61
CA ASP A 214 12.24 7.38 -25.55
C ASP A 214 13.71 7.78 -25.35
N ASP A 215 14.47 7.81 -26.44
CA ASP A 215 15.88 8.23 -26.52
C ASP A 215 16.79 7.64 -25.42
N ASN A 216 16.48 6.43 -24.94
CA ASN A 216 17.15 5.73 -23.84
C ASN A 216 17.19 6.49 -22.49
N SER A 217 16.41 7.56 -22.34
CA SER A 217 16.47 8.45 -21.19
C SER A 217 15.15 8.63 -20.47
N VAL A 218 14.00 8.46 -21.16
CA VAL A 218 12.67 8.56 -20.55
C VAL A 218 11.90 7.26 -20.71
N LEU A 219 11.54 6.67 -19.59
CA LEU A 219 10.65 5.52 -19.50
C LEU A 219 9.24 5.99 -19.18
N THR A 220 8.28 5.67 -20.04
CA THR A 220 6.86 5.92 -19.79
C THR A 220 6.13 4.60 -19.60
N LEU A 221 5.46 4.46 -18.47
CA LEU A 221 4.57 3.35 -18.14
C LEU A 221 3.13 3.78 -18.39
N PHE A 222 2.40 3.02 -19.20
CA PHE A 222 1.02 3.30 -19.58
C PHE A 222 0.05 2.34 -18.91
N PHE A 223 -1.02 2.92 -18.36
CA PHE A 223 -2.10 2.20 -17.67
C PHE A 223 -3.45 2.62 -18.27
N PRO A 224 -3.84 2.09 -19.44
CA PRO A 224 -5.01 2.57 -20.19
C PRO A 224 -6.33 2.45 -19.42
N ARG A 225 -6.52 1.36 -18.67
CA ARG A 225 -7.74 1.15 -17.85
C ARG A 225 -7.86 2.15 -16.71
N GLU A 226 -6.75 2.49 -16.09
CA GLU A 226 -6.66 3.49 -15.02
C GLU A 226 -6.63 4.93 -15.57
N LYS A 227 -6.59 5.10 -16.91
CA LYS A 227 -6.44 6.39 -17.60
C LYS A 227 -5.23 7.17 -17.07
N GLY A 228 -4.14 6.46 -16.78
CA GLY A 228 -2.94 7.00 -16.18
C GLY A 228 -1.66 6.64 -16.94
N GLN A 229 -0.64 7.45 -16.70
CA GLN A 229 0.74 7.17 -17.09
C GLN A 229 1.70 7.66 -16.01
N ILE A 230 2.85 7.03 -15.92
CA ILE A 230 3.94 7.42 -15.03
C ILE A 230 5.23 7.50 -15.83
N ARG A 231 5.99 8.56 -15.61
CA ARG A 231 7.25 8.78 -16.33
C ARG A 231 8.43 8.80 -15.37
N PHE A 232 9.51 8.23 -15.86
CA PHE A 232 10.80 8.20 -15.17
C PHE A 232 11.90 8.68 -16.10
N VAL A 233 12.92 9.28 -15.53
CA VAL A 233 14.15 9.64 -16.24
C VAL A 233 15.28 8.78 -15.72
N LYS A 234 16.13 8.30 -16.61
CA LYS A 234 17.31 7.52 -16.24
C LYS A 234 18.30 8.39 -15.47
N HIS A 235 18.77 7.88 -14.34
CA HIS A 235 19.85 8.52 -13.60
C HIS A 235 21.18 8.17 -14.30
N GLU A 236 21.98 9.20 -14.62
CA GLU A 236 23.33 9.05 -15.15
C GLU A 236 24.31 8.54 -14.10
#